data_b7b173a82f92d0baf49fd0cb0aadec14
#
_entry.id   b7b173a82f92d0baf49fd0cb0aadec14
#
_cell.length_a   1.000
_cell.length_b   1.000
_cell.length_c   1.000
_cell.angle_alpha   90.00
_cell.angle_beta   90.00
_cell.angle_gamma   90.00
#
_symmetry.space_group_name_H-M   'P 1'
#
loop_
_entity.id
_entity.type
_entity.pdbx_description
1 polymer ?
#
loop_
_entity_poly.entity_id
_entity_poly.type
_entity_poly.pdbx_seq_one_letter_code
_entity_poly.pdbx_strand_id
1 'polypeptide(L)'
;MLALCFRAGLARYAIAAREVVEVLPRVVLRPVVHAPAAVQGLLGFRGMLIPVVDLVNLLDGGVCPARLSTRLIVVQAPFFSPARTGVRYLALMAEGVTDLIKSEQTRPGLKISAARYLGEHLVDIDELPQLIVASEILPESLSELFCEVDEGQA
;
A
#
# COMPACT_ATOMS: atom_id res chain seq x y z
N MET A 1 -17.32 -0.69 -8.22
CA MET A 1 -16.44 -1.21 -7.15
C MET A 1 -16.42 -0.25 -5.97
N LEU A 2 -16.16 -0.73 -4.79
CA LEU A 2 -15.87 0.11 -3.65
C LEU A 2 -14.36 0.34 -3.53
N ALA A 3 -13.97 1.56 -3.25
CA ALA A 3 -12.56 1.92 -3.12
C ALA A 3 -12.35 2.86 -1.93
N LEU A 4 -11.23 2.69 -1.26
CA LEU A 4 -10.77 3.62 -0.22
C LEU A 4 -9.85 4.64 -0.89
N CYS A 5 -10.24 5.90 -0.85
CA CYS A 5 -9.46 6.98 -1.44
C CYS A 5 -8.56 7.66 -0.41
N PHE A 6 -7.40 8.11 -0.87
CA PHE A 6 -6.42 8.78 -0.02
C PHE A 6 -5.53 9.71 -0.86
N ARG A 7 -4.66 10.46 -0.20
CA ARG A 7 -3.70 11.34 -0.86
C ARG A 7 -2.27 10.88 -0.59
N ALA A 8 -1.44 11.05 -1.60
CA ALA A 8 0.00 10.89 -1.49
C ALA A 8 0.65 12.00 -2.31
N GLY A 9 1.22 12.99 -1.66
CA GLY A 9 1.68 14.20 -2.32
C GLY A 9 0.51 15.03 -2.83
N LEU A 10 0.54 15.45 -4.08
CA LEU A 10 -0.47 16.32 -4.69
C LEU A 10 -1.61 15.56 -5.38
N ALA A 11 -1.47 14.27 -5.53
CA ALA A 11 -2.43 13.46 -6.27
C ALA A 11 -3.31 12.61 -5.35
N ARG A 12 -4.44 12.19 -5.87
CA ARG A 12 -5.39 11.32 -5.19
C ARG A 12 -5.27 9.91 -5.74
N TYR A 13 -5.28 8.94 -4.84
CA TYR A 13 -5.16 7.52 -5.17
C TYR A 13 -6.27 6.74 -4.49
N ALA A 14 -6.38 5.46 -4.83
CA ALA A 14 -7.39 4.59 -4.25
C ALA A 14 -6.89 3.15 -4.16
N ILE A 15 -7.47 2.40 -3.25
CA ILE A 15 -7.25 0.97 -3.11
C ILE A 15 -8.62 0.29 -3.12
N ALA A 16 -8.73 -0.83 -3.84
CA ALA A 16 -9.96 -1.60 -3.84
C ALA A 16 -10.31 -2.03 -2.41
N ALA A 17 -11.55 -1.81 -2.01
CA ALA A 17 -12.00 -2.09 -0.65
C ALA A 17 -11.74 -3.54 -0.22
N ARG A 18 -11.85 -4.49 -1.16
CA ARG A 18 -11.62 -5.90 -0.87
C ARG A 18 -10.19 -6.21 -0.43
N GLU A 19 -9.23 -5.34 -0.75
CA GLU A 19 -7.83 -5.51 -0.36
C GLU A 19 -7.52 -4.87 0.99
N VAL A 20 -8.39 -3.99 1.49
CA VAL A 20 -8.19 -3.29 2.75
C VAL A 20 -8.59 -4.19 3.92
N VAL A 21 -7.67 -4.42 4.84
CA VAL A 21 -7.91 -5.20 6.05
C VAL A 21 -8.32 -4.29 7.19
N GLU A 22 -7.58 -3.21 7.40
CA GLU A 22 -7.81 -2.28 8.50
C GLU A 22 -7.12 -0.95 8.23
N VAL A 23 -7.66 0.12 8.77
CA VAL A 23 -7.03 1.44 8.74
C VAL A 23 -6.64 1.80 10.17
N LEU A 24 -5.37 2.06 10.40
CA LEU A 24 -4.81 2.32 11.72
C LEU A 24 -4.27 3.75 11.82
N PRO A 25 -4.26 4.32 13.03
CA PRO A 25 -3.53 5.56 13.25
C PRO A 25 -2.02 5.31 13.13
N ARG A 26 -1.25 6.38 12.94
CA ARG A 26 0.20 6.29 12.91
C ARG A 26 0.72 5.82 14.27
N VAL A 27 1.60 4.82 14.25
CA VAL A 27 2.23 4.26 15.46
C VAL A 27 3.74 4.21 15.28
N VAL A 28 4.46 3.96 16.36
CA VAL A 28 5.91 3.76 16.32
C VAL A 28 6.22 2.46 15.59
N LEU A 29 7.12 2.52 14.62
CA LEU A 29 7.51 1.38 13.81
C LEU A 29 8.88 0.86 14.22
N ARG A 30 9.10 -0.43 14.02
CA ARG A 30 10.42 -1.02 14.20
C ARG A 30 11.28 -0.70 12.99
N PRO A 31 12.47 -0.08 13.18
CA PRO A 31 13.35 0.24 12.04
C PRO A 31 13.83 -1.00 11.29
N VAL A 32 14.01 -0.86 9.98
CA VAL A 32 14.61 -1.88 9.12
C VAL A 32 15.90 -1.32 8.54
N VAL A 33 17.01 -2.02 8.76
CA VAL A 33 18.32 -1.60 8.27
C VAL A 33 18.46 -1.99 6.79
N HIS A 34 19.00 -1.07 5.99
CA HIS A 34 19.24 -1.27 4.55
C HIS A 34 17.98 -1.53 3.71
N ALA A 35 16.81 -1.10 4.18
CA ALA A 35 15.60 -1.14 3.39
C ALA A 35 15.57 0.00 2.35
N PRO A 36 14.81 -0.14 1.25
CA PRO A 36 14.56 0.97 0.34
C PRO A 36 13.95 2.17 1.06
N ALA A 37 14.16 3.36 0.52
CA ALA A 37 13.70 4.61 1.12
C ALA A 37 12.19 4.63 1.42
N ALA A 38 11.37 3.97 0.57
CA ALA A 38 9.93 3.92 0.77
C ALA A 38 9.51 3.05 1.95
N VAL A 39 10.34 2.11 2.40
CA VAL A 39 10.03 1.25 3.54
C VAL A 39 10.40 1.97 4.84
N GLN A 40 9.40 2.32 5.62
CA GLN A 40 9.57 3.11 6.84
C GLN A 40 9.91 2.26 8.06
N GLY A 41 9.60 0.99 8.03
CA GLY A 41 9.82 0.10 9.16
C GLY A 41 8.85 -1.06 9.15
N LEU A 42 8.76 -1.72 10.29
CA LEU A 42 7.85 -2.85 10.50
C LEU A 42 6.77 -2.49 11.51
N LEU A 43 5.56 -2.94 11.23
CA LEU A 43 4.39 -2.80 12.09
C LEU A 43 4.05 -4.15 12.70
N GLY A 44 3.86 -4.20 14.02
CA GLY A 44 3.28 -5.37 14.67
C GLY A 44 1.78 -5.40 14.41
N PHE A 45 1.30 -6.41 13.70
CA PHE A 45 -0.10 -6.54 13.34
C PHE A 45 -0.56 -7.99 13.50
N ARG A 46 -1.48 -8.22 14.43
CA ARG A 46 -2.05 -9.56 14.70
C ARG A 46 -0.97 -10.63 14.89
N GLY A 47 0.08 -10.29 15.65
CA GLY A 47 1.17 -11.23 15.95
C GLY A 47 2.21 -11.37 14.84
N MET A 48 2.09 -10.61 13.76
CA MET A 48 3.02 -10.61 12.64
C MET A 48 3.77 -9.27 12.57
N LEU A 49 4.96 -9.30 11.98
CA LEU A 49 5.66 -8.08 11.60
C LEU A 49 5.46 -7.86 10.11
N ILE A 50 4.82 -6.74 9.77
CA ILE A 50 4.54 -6.41 8.37
C ILE A 50 5.24 -5.12 7.97
N PRO A 51 5.69 -5.01 6.69
CA PRO A 51 6.37 -3.82 6.24
C PRO A 51 5.41 -2.65 6.11
N VAL A 52 5.92 -1.44 6.37
CA VAL A 52 5.20 -0.19 6.16
C VAL A 52 5.85 0.57 5.04
N VAL A 53 5.10 0.83 3.98
CA VAL A 53 5.56 1.58 2.81
C VAL A 53 4.99 3.00 2.87
N ASP A 54 5.87 3.98 2.79
CA ASP A 54 5.47 5.38 2.67
C ASP A 54 5.06 5.66 1.22
N LEU A 55 3.77 5.80 0.98
CA LEU A 55 3.25 6.04 -0.37
C LEU A 55 3.64 7.42 -0.90
N VAL A 56 3.85 8.41 -0.04
CA VAL A 56 4.34 9.71 -0.50
C VAL A 56 5.75 9.57 -1.07
N ASN A 57 6.62 8.82 -0.39
CA ASN A 57 7.96 8.56 -0.90
C ASN A 57 7.92 7.77 -2.21
N LEU A 58 7.11 6.72 -2.26
CA LEU A 58 7.01 5.86 -3.44
C LEU A 58 6.49 6.61 -4.67
N LEU A 59 5.47 7.45 -4.50
CA LEU A 59 4.75 8.10 -5.59
C LEU A 59 5.25 9.49 -5.93
N ASP A 60 5.85 10.19 -4.98
CA ASP A 60 6.24 11.60 -5.11
C ASP A 60 7.70 11.89 -4.72
N GLY A 61 8.39 10.91 -4.15
CA GLY A 61 9.79 11.05 -3.74
C GLY A 61 10.02 11.81 -2.44
N GLY A 62 8.97 12.33 -1.83
CA GLY A 62 9.04 13.05 -0.56
C GLY A 62 8.94 12.12 0.65
N VAL A 63 8.39 12.66 1.73
CA VAL A 63 8.13 11.92 2.98
C VAL A 63 6.71 12.22 3.42
N CYS A 64 5.97 11.19 3.82
CA CYS A 64 4.63 11.38 4.35
C CYS A 64 4.71 12.19 5.66
N PRO A 65 4.02 13.32 5.77
CA PRO A 65 4.02 14.10 7.00
C PRO A 65 3.51 13.29 8.19
N ALA A 66 4.17 13.46 9.33
CA ALA A 66 3.79 12.82 10.59
C ALA A 66 2.69 13.65 11.26
N ARG A 67 1.47 13.54 10.78
CA ARG A 67 0.30 14.28 11.28
C ARG A 67 -0.68 13.36 11.98
N LEU A 68 -1.61 13.95 12.72
CA LEU A 68 -2.70 13.19 13.34
C LEU A 68 -3.60 12.53 12.28
N SER A 69 -3.68 13.14 11.10
CA SER A 69 -4.46 12.61 9.97
C SER A 69 -3.74 11.52 9.17
N THR A 70 -2.45 11.32 9.40
CA THR A 70 -1.70 10.25 8.73
C THR A 70 -2.20 8.89 9.19
N ARG A 71 -2.42 7.98 8.24
CA ARG A 71 -2.97 6.64 8.52
C ARG A 71 -2.09 5.56 7.93
N LEU A 72 -2.19 4.38 8.53
CA LEU A 72 -1.61 3.15 8.00
C LEU A 72 -2.76 2.31 7.47
N ILE A 73 -2.78 2.09 6.17
CA ILE A 73 -3.78 1.24 5.52
C ILE A 73 -3.20 -0.15 5.41
N VAL A 74 -3.67 -1.07 6.24
CA VAL A 74 -3.24 -2.46 6.17
C VAL A 74 -3.99 -3.13 5.02
N VAL A 75 -3.25 -3.67 4.08
CA VAL A 75 -3.79 -4.34 2.91
C VAL A 75 -3.29 -5.77 2.84
N GLN A 76 -4.07 -6.61 2.16
CA GLN A 76 -3.65 -7.97 1.83
C GLN A 76 -3.49 -8.08 0.32
N ALA A 77 -2.48 -8.79 -0.10
CA ALA A 77 -2.18 -8.98 -1.51
C ALA A 77 -1.72 -10.42 -1.75
N PRO A 78 -2.21 -11.07 -2.80
CA PRO A 78 -1.67 -12.37 -3.17
C PRO A 78 -0.23 -12.23 -3.64
N PHE A 79 0.56 -13.25 -3.38
CA PHE A 79 1.90 -13.34 -3.93
C PHE A 79 2.14 -14.73 -4.50
N PHE A 80 3.03 -14.80 -5.48
CA PHE A 80 3.39 -16.03 -6.15
C PHE A 80 4.91 -16.10 -6.25
N SER A 81 5.46 -17.24 -5.87
CA SER A 81 6.89 -17.53 -6.06
C SER A 81 7.03 -18.98 -6.50
N PRO A 82 8.18 -19.38 -7.07
CA PRO A 82 8.42 -20.77 -7.44
C PRO A 82 8.28 -21.75 -6.28
N ALA A 83 8.55 -21.29 -5.06
CA ALA A 83 8.50 -22.12 -3.86
C ALA A 83 7.10 -22.20 -3.25
N ARG A 84 6.29 -21.17 -3.39
CA ARG A 84 4.96 -21.11 -2.73
C ARG A 84 4.09 -19.99 -3.24
N THR A 85 2.80 -20.10 -2.95
CA THR A 85 1.81 -19.04 -3.16
C THR A 85 1.12 -18.73 -1.84
N GLY A 86 0.54 -17.55 -1.71
CA GLY A 86 -0.16 -17.18 -0.50
C GLY A 86 -0.64 -15.73 -0.53
N VAL A 87 -0.98 -15.23 0.64
CA VAL A 87 -1.40 -13.85 0.86
C VAL A 87 -0.44 -13.22 1.85
N ARG A 88 0.02 -12.03 1.55
CA ARG A 88 0.86 -11.26 2.47
C ARG A 88 0.16 -9.96 2.85
N TYR A 89 0.54 -9.45 4.00
CA TYR A 89 0.05 -8.17 4.49
C TYR A 89 1.15 -7.12 4.37
N LEU A 90 0.74 -5.91 4.06
CA LEU A 90 1.62 -4.75 4.16
C LEU A 90 0.79 -3.55 4.59
N ALA A 91 1.43 -2.54 5.16
CA ALA A 91 0.77 -1.32 5.56
C ALA A 91 1.24 -0.18 4.65
N LEU A 92 0.32 0.65 4.21
CA LEU A 92 0.57 1.77 3.33
C LEU A 92 0.35 3.06 4.13
N MET A 93 1.39 3.86 4.27
CA MET A 93 1.30 5.15 4.97
C MET A 93 0.83 6.22 4.00
N ALA A 94 -0.27 6.88 4.32
CA ALA A 94 -0.90 7.87 3.47
C ALA A 94 -1.63 8.94 4.27
N GLU A 95 -2.02 10.00 3.58
CA GLU A 95 -2.82 11.10 4.15
C GLU A 95 -4.19 11.15 3.51
N GLY A 96 -5.09 11.94 4.08
CA GLY A 96 -6.38 12.23 3.49
C GLY A 96 -7.21 10.99 3.20
N VAL A 97 -7.09 9.97 4.05
CA VAL A 97 -7.89 8.75 3.92
C VAL A 97 -9.34 9.09 4.20
N THR A 98 -10.20 8.80 3.24
CA THR A 98 -11.63 9.10 3.30
C THR A 98 -12.45 7.84 3.56
N ASP A 99 -13.77 7.98 3.53
CA ASP A 99 -14.67 6.83 3.55
C ASP A 99 -14.59 6.06 2.23
N LEU A 100 -15.16 4.87 2.23
CA LEU A 100 -15.30 4.07 1.02
C LEU A 100 -16.17 4.80 0.01
N ILE A 101 -15.70 4.83 -1.23
CA ILE A 101 -16.40 5.48 -2.33
C ILE A 101 -16.73 4.44 -3.40
N LYS A 102 -17.95 4.49 -3.92
CA LYS A 102 -18.37 3.64 -5.01
C LYS A 102 -17.98 4.26 -6.34
N SER A 103 -17.25 3.53 -7.16
CA SER A 103 -16.89 3.93 -8.52
C SER A 103 -17.43 2.89 -9.51
N GLU A 104 -17.97 3.37 -10.62
CA GLU A 104 -18.53 2.51 -11.68
C GLU A 104 -17.81 2.69 -13.02
N GLN A 105 -16.92 3.68 -13.13
CA GLN A 105 -16.21 3.98 -14.37
C GLN A 105 -14.72 4.08 -14.14
N THR A 106 -13.99 3.28 -14.90
CA THR A 106 -12.52 3.31 -14.86
C THR A 106 -11.95 3.54 -16.25
N ARG A 107 -10.72 4.06 -16.31
CA ARG A 107 -9.96 4.21 -17.56
C ARG A 107 -8.54 3.75 -17.33
N PRO A 108 -7.91 3.11 -18.32
CA PRO A 108 -6.53 2.69 -18.19
C PRO A 108 -5.62 3.88 -17.89
N GLY A 109 -4.65 3.66 -16.99
CA GLY A 109 -3.56 4.60 -16.76
C GLY A 109 -2.39 4.31 -17.68
N LEU A 110 -1.37 5.18 -17.61
CA LEU A 110 -0.11 4.93 -18.31
C LEU A 110 0.58 3.72 -17.67
N LYS A 111 1.07 2.82 -18.52
CA LYS A 111 1.83 1.66 -18.06
C LYS A 111 3.30 2.02 -17.99
N ILE A 112 3.83 2.09 -16.79
CA ILE A 112 5.21 2.44 -16.52
C ILE A 112 5.87 1.22 -15.85
N SER A 113 6.89 0.65 -16.49
CA SER A 113 7.55 -0.56 -15.99
C SER A 113 8.16 -0.39 -14.59
N ALA A 114 8.63 0.81 -14.26
CA ALA A 114 9.16 1.12 -12.95
C ALA A 114 8.09 1.35 -11.87
N ALA A 115 6.82 1.43 -12.25
CA ALA A 115 5.71 1.70 -11.36
C ALA A 115 4.51 0.82 -11.70
N ARG A 116 4.71 -0.50 -11.66
CA ARG A 116 3.69 -1.49 -11.99
C ARG A 116 2.50 -1.47 -11.03
N TYR A 117 2.66 -0.86 -9.86
CA TYR A 117 1.60 -0.68 -8.88
C TYR A 117 0.56 0.38 -9.29
N LEU A 118 0.83 1.17 -10.33
CA LEU A 118 -0.14 2.16 -10.83
C LEU A 118 -1.15 1.46 -11.75
N GLY A 119 -2.42 1.53 -11.37
CA GLY A 119 -3.52 0.92 -12.10
C GLY A 119 -4.41 1.92 -12.83
N GLU A 120 -5.68 1.59 -12.95
CA GLU A 120 -6.68 2.41 -13.64
C GLU A 120 -7.07 3.64 -12.84
N HIS A 121 -7.58 4.66 -13.54
CA HIS A 121 -8.17 5.84 -12.90
C HIS A 121 -9.66 5.67 -12.70
N LEU A 122 -10.17 6.14 -11.57
CA LEU A 122 -11.59 6.22 -11.27
C LEU A 122 -12.11 7.55 -11.82
N VAL A 123 -12.66 7.53 -13.04
CA VAL A 123 -12.98 8.77 -13.75
C VAL A 123 -14.31 9.39 -13.36
N ASP A 124 -15.13 8.69 -12.60
CA ASP A 124 -16.39 9.21 -12.05
C ASP A 124 -16.23 9.80 -10.64
N ILE A 125 -15.01 9.85 -10.11
CA ILE A 125 -14.69 10.42 -8.81
C ILE A 125 -13.84 11.67 -9.00
N ASP A 126 -14.07 12.68 -8.15
CA ASP A 126 -13.32 13.94 -8.19
C ASP A 126 -11.81 13.70 -8.07
N GLU A 127 -11.04 14.45 -8.84
CA GLU A 127 -9.58 14.38 -8.93
C GLU A 127 -9.06 13.08 -9.53
N LEU A 128 -9.94 12.28 -10.11
CA LEU A 128 -9.59 11.06 -10.87
C LEU A 128 -8.61 10.15 -10.11
N PRO A 129 -8.97 9.65 -8.92
CA PRO A 129 -8.04 8.81 -8.15
C PRO A 129 -7.51 7.65 -8.97
N GLN A 130 -6.23 7.38 -8.84
CA GLN A 130 -5.60 6.24 -9.52
C GLN A 130 -5.51 5.06 -8.56
N LEU A 131 -5.95 3.90 -9.01
CA LEU A 131 -5.86 2.67 -8.23
C LEU A 131 -4.40 2.26 -8.04
N ILE A 132 -4.09 1.82 -6.83
CA ILE A 132 -2.81 1.23 -6.47
C ILE A 132 -2.99 -0.28 -6.38
N VAL A 133 -2.15 -1.01 -7.10
CA VAL A 133 -2.13 -2.48 -7.07
C VAL A 133 -1.15 -2.91 -5.99
N ALA A 134 -1.66 -3.30 -4.83
CA ALA A 134 -0.85 -3.57 -3.64
C ALA A 134 0.18 -4.69 -3.86
N SER A 135 -0.15 -5.70 -4.64
CA SER A 135 0.76 -6.82 -4.92
C SER A 135 2.00 -6.45 -5.71
N GLU A 136 2.00 -5.27 -6.34
CA GLU A 136 3.12 -4.80 -7.18
C GLU A 136 3.97 -3.72 -6.50
N ILE A 137 3.70 -3.40 -5.24
CA ILE A 137 4.38 -2.31 -4.54
C ILE A 137 5.81 -2.66 -4.15
N LEU A 138 6.03 -3.86 -3.60
CA LEU A 138 7.35 -4.27 -3.13
C LEU A 138 8.11 -5.01 -4.23
N PRO A 139 9.42 -4.71 -4.39
CA PRO A 139 10.28 -5.51 -5.25
C PRO A 139 10.27 -6.98 -4.82
N GLU A 140 10.41 -7.87 -5.76
CA GLU A 140 10.39 -9.32 -5.52
C GLU A 140 11.38 -9.75 -4.43
N SER A 141 12.59 -9.19 -4.44
CA SER A 141 13.62 -9.47 -3.44
C SER A 141 13.18 -9.15 -2.01
N LEU A 142 12.46 -8.04 -1.82
CA LEU A 142 11.93 -7.67 -0.52
C LEU A 142 10.69 -8.48 -0.15
N SER A 143 9.90 -8.84 -1.14
CA SER A 143 8.72 -9.67 -0.93
C SER A 143 9.08 -11.01 -0.31
N GLU A 144 10.15 -11.64 -0.78
CA GLU A 144 10.62 -12.91 -0.25
C GLU A 144 11.04 -12.80 1.20
N LEU A 145 11.74 -11.73 1.55
CA LEU A 145 12.19 -11.50 2.92
C LEU A 145 11.01 -11.40 3.91
N PHE A 146 9.95 -10.70 3.55
CA PHE A 146 8.78 -10.54 4.41
C PHE A 146 7.87 -11.76 4.41
N CYS A 147 7.89 -12.56 3.36
CA CYS A 147 7.15 -13.82 3.31
C CYS A 147 7.71 -14.85 4.31
N GLU A 148 9.00 -14.87 4.49
CA GLU A 148 9.63 -15.76 5.47
C GLU A 148 9.18 -15.47 6.91
N VAL A 149 8.95 -14.20 7.23
CA VAL A 149 8.44 -13.80 8.54
C VAL A 149 7.04 -14.35 8.77
N ASP A 150 6.17 -14.30 7.76
CA ASP A 150 4.82 -14.85 7.82
C ASP A 150 4.85 -16.37 8.05
N GLU A 151 5.72 -17.06 7.39
CA GLU A 151 5.88 -18.51 7.53
C GLU A 151 6.26 -18.93 8.94
N GLY A 152 7.08 -18.13 9.60
CA GLY A 152 7.49 -18.36 10.98
C GLY A 152 6.34 -18.28 11.98
N GLN A 153 5.17 -17.79 11.59
CA GLN A 153 3.99 -17.66 12.41
C GLN A 153 2.99 -18.80 12.21
N ALA A 154 3.20 -19.61 11.22
CA ALA A 154 2.28 -20.70 10.88
C ALA A 154 2.28 -21.84 11.92
#